data_fbae01acc2a17d2a35946d80e7ae7bfd
#
_entry.id   fbae01acc2a17d2a35946d80e7ae7bfd
#
_cell.length_a   1.000
_cell.length_b   1.000
_cell.length_c   1.000
_cell.angle_alpha   90.00
_cell.angle_beta   90.00
_cell.angle_gamma   90.00
#
_symmetry.space_group_name_H-M   'P 1'
#
loop_
_entity.id
_entity.type
_entity.pdbx_description
1 polymer ?
#
loop_
_entity_poly.entity_id
_entity_poly.type
_entity_poly.pdbx_seq_one_letter_code
_entity_poly.pdbx_strand_id
1 'polypeptide(L)'
;MKILGIDTSAKTSSVGICDDDKTVDELFLDKGLTHSETILPMIDEILTRNGLTLDDIDALAVNNGPGSFTGIRIGVAVVKGLAFEKNIPCYEVSTLDSIAYNCKDKSGLVVAVMDARRNQVYNANYQIIDGKAEKIKNDRSILIKDLYLEISEYDGDVFVIGDGQDKVKEFFEENNMTQDNFYYPDYYDNLQKGINTALIAYSSLKNKKCGEEILPLYLKLSQAEQELRKKRG
;
A
#
# COMPACT_ATOMS: atom_id res chain seq x y z
N MET A 1 -3.48 6.70 -21.17
CA MET A 1 -4.20 7.21 -19.97
C MET A 1 -3.20 7.40 -18.85
N LYS A 2 -2.97 8.65 -18.47
CA LYS A 2 -1.99 8.99 -17.42
C LYS A 2 -2.65 8.98 -16.05
N ILE A 3 -2.14 8.18 -15.15
CA ILE A 3 -2.61 8.11 -13.76
C ILE A 3 -1.48 8.50 -12.82
N LEU A 4 -1.76 9.45 -11.93
CA LEU A 4 -0.87 9.82 -10.83
C LEU A 4 -1.27 9.03 -9.59
N GLY A 5 -0.39 8.14 -9.14
CA GLY A 5 -0.56 7.35 -7.93
C GLY A 5 0.21 7.92 -6.75
N ILE A 6 -0.41 7.89 -5.57
CA ILE A 6 0.09 8.50 -4.34
C ILE A 6 0.05 7.48 -3.21
N ASP A 7 1.16 7.34 -2.49
CA ASP A 7 1.23 6.61 -1.23
C ASP A 7 1.81 7.46 -0.10
N THR A 8 1.11 7.43 1.02
CA THR A 8 1.51 8.04 2.30
C THR A 8 1.12 7.13 3.47
N SER A 9 0.86 5.87 3.20
CA SER A 9 0.28 4.91 4.15
C SER A 9 1.26 4.37 5.19
N ALA A 10 2.57 4.52 4.94
CA ALA A 10 3.65 4.04 5.81
C ALA A 10 4.57 5.18 6.27
N LYS A 11 5.83 4.87 6.59
CA LYS A 11 6.85 5.84 6.98
C LYS A 11 7.35 6.69 5.79
N THR A 12 7.27 6.12 4.62
CA THR A 12 7.75 6.68 3.35
C THR A 12 6.63 7.43 2.63
N SER A 13 7.01 8.39 1.78
CA SER A 13 6.13 9.02 0.80
C SER A 13 6.53 8.57 -0.60
N SER A 14 5.57 8.25 -1.44
CA SER A 14 5.84 7.90 -2.83
C SER A 14 4.77 8.47 -3.76
N VAL A 15 5.21 8.89 -4.94
CA VAL A 15 4.35 9.28 -6.05
C VAL A 15 4.85 8.61 -7.32
N GLY A 16 3.95 8.23 -8.22
CA GLY A 16 4.32 7.63 -9.49
C GLY A 16 3.31 7.95 -10.58
N ILE A 17 3.79 8.02 -11.82
CA ILE A 17 2.95 8.23 -13.00
C ILE A 17 3.06 7.01 -13.90
N CYS A 18 1.92 6.44 -14.29
CA CYS A 18 1.86 5.50 -15.39
C CYS A 18 1.18 6.15 -16.61
N ASP A 19 1.50 5.66 -17.80
CA ASP A 19 0.74 5.90 -19.03
C ASP A 19 0.29 4.55 -19.56
N ASP A 20 -1.01 4.30 -19.44
CA ASP A 20 -1.59 2.96 -19.54
C ASP A 20 -0.92 1.98 -18.55
N ASP A 21 -0.40 0.86 -19.02
CA ASP A 21 0.30 -0.16 -18.23
C ASP A 21 1.81 0.10 -18.05
N LYS A 22 2.30 1.26 -18.51
CA LYS A 22 3.73 1.60 -18.50
C LYS A 22 4.07 2.60 -17.43
N THR A 23 5.10 2.30 -16.65
CA THR A 23 5.71 3.29 -15.75
C THR A 23 6.33 4.42 -16.57
N VAL A 24 5.94 5.67 -16.26
CA VAL A 24 6.57 6.89 -16.77
C VAL A 24 7.69 7.31 -15.83
N ASP A 25 7.35 7.50 -14.53
CA ASP A 25 8.30 7.96 -13.53
C ASP A 25 7.83 7.63 -12.12
N GLU A 26 8.76 7.62 -11.16
CA GLU A 26 8.50 7.41 -9.74
C GLU A 26 9.41 8.27 -8.88
N LEU A 27 8.88 8.83 -7.82
CA LEU A 27 9.62 9.48 -6.74
C LEU A 27 9.31 8.81 -5.41
N PHE A 28 10.35 8.63 -4.64
CA PHE A 28 10.30 7.98 -3.35
C PHE A 28 11.09 8.77 -2.31
N LEU A 29 10.54 8.96 -1.12
CA LEU A 29 11.18 9.70 -0.04
C LEU A 29 11.09 8.95 1.29
N ASP A 30 12.25 8.61 1.87
CA ASP A 30 12.40 8.04 3.22
C ASP A 30 13.33 8.94 4.05
N LYS A 31 12.87 10.11 4.46
CA LYS A 31 13.67 11.11 5.18
C LYS A 31 13.09 11.56 6.52
N GLY A 32 12.09 10.87 7.07
CA GLY A 32 11.53 11.22 8.37
C GLY A 32 10.84 12.59 8.45
N LEU A 33 10.57 13.22 7.30
CA LEU A 33 9.75 14.42 7.18
C LEU A 33 8.26 14.05 7.24
N THR A 34 7.41 15.01 7.58
CA THR A 34 5.97 14.74 7.61
C THR A 34 5.40 14.64 6.20
N HIS A 35 4.49 13.71 5.96
CA HIS A 35 3.85 13.54 4.64
C HIS A 35 3.16 14.83 4.15
N SER A 36 2.66 15.67 5.06
CA SER A 36 2.04 16.96 4.73
C SER A 36 3.02 17.97 4.14
N GLU A 37 4.30 17.85 4.46
CA GLU A 37 5.35 18.73 3.92
C GLU A 37 5.93 18.21 2.63
N THR A 38 5.87 16.90 2.39
CA THR A 38 6.61 16.24 1.30
C THR A 38 5.76 15.93 0.08
N ILE A 39 4.49 15.56 0.26
CA ILE A 39 3.73 14.93 -0.82
C ILE A 39 3.39 15.90 -1.97
N LEU A 40 2.98 17.13 -1.68
CA LEU A 40 2.69 18.12 -2.71
C LEU A 40 3.96 18.56 -3.47
N PRO A 41 5.11 18.86 -2.83
CA PRO A 41 6.37 19.07 -3.54
C PRO A 41 6.78 17.89 -4.43
N MET A 42 6.59 16.65 -4.00
CA MET A 42 6.91 15.47 -4.82
C MET A 42 6.00 15.37 -6.04
N ILE A 43 4.72 15.72 -5.90
CA ILE A 43 3.78 15.76 -7.03
C ILE A 43 4.20 16.85 -8.05
N ASP A 44 4.53 18.04 -7.58
CA ASP A 44 5.00 19.13 -8.44
C ASP A 44 6.31 18.75 -9.16
N GLU A 45 7.25 18.16 -8.44
CA GLU A 45 8.53 17.69 -8.98
C GLU A 45 8.32 16.63 -10.07
N ILE A 46 7.53 15.58 -9.82
CA ILE A 46 7.34 14.50 -10.80
C ILE A 46 6.63 15.00 -12.07
N LEU A 47 5.67 15.90 -11.94
CA LEU A 47 4.98 16.51 -13.06
C LEU A 47 5.95 17.39 -13.88
N THR A 48 6.64 18.31 -13.22
CA THR A 48 7.60 19.23 -13.86
C THR A 48 8.72 18.47 -14.58
N ARG A 49 9.29 17.45 -13.94
CA ARG A 49 10.38 16.63 -14.47
C ARG A 49 9.99 15.89 -15.76
N ASN A 50 8.71 15.57 -15.91
CA ASN A 50 8.18 14.91 -17.09
C ASN A 50 7.53 15.88 -18.09
N GLY A 51 7.62 17.19 -17.88
CA GLY A 51 7.00 18.21 -18.74
C GLY A 51 5.47 18.15 -18.72
N LEU A 52 4.89 17.67 -17.61
CA LEU A 52 3.45 17.52 -17.41
C LEU A 52 2.93 18.56 -16.43
N THR A 53 1.64 18.80 -16.52
CA THR A 53 0.84 19.54 -15.55
C THR A 53 -0.29 18.65 -15.03
N LEU A 54 -1.03 19.11 -14.05
CA LEU A 54 -2.21 18.37 -13.58
C LEU A 54 -3.29 18.20 -14.66
N ASP A 55 -3.28 19.07 -15.70
CA ASP A 55 -4.20 18.97 -16.84
C ASP A 55 -3.92 17.77 -17.75
N ASP A 56 -2.71 17.24 -17.70
CA ASP A 56 -2.28 16.09 -18.47
C ASP A 56 -2.57 14.76 -17.77
N ILE A 57 -3.11 14.81 -16.53
CA ILE A 57 -3.43 13.64 -15.71
C ILE A 57 -4.90 13.28 -15.85
N ASP A 58 -5.17 12.08 -16.36
CA ASP A 58 -6.51 11.56 -16.60
C ASP A 58 -7.20 11.04 -15.34
N ALA A 59 -6.42 10.60 -14.35
CA ALA A 59 -6.94 10.08 -13.09
C ALA A 59 -5.92 10.19 -11.95
N LEU A 60 -6.43 10.20 -10.71
CA LEU A 60 -5.65 10.12 -9.48
C LEU A 60 -5.90 8.79 -8.79
N ALA A 61 -4.87 8.21 -8.20
CA ALA A 61 -4.98 7.00 -7.40
C ALA A 61 -4.30 7.20 -6.03
N VAL A 62 -4.88 6.63 -4.97
CA VAL A 62 -4.33 6.75 -3.63
C VAL A 62 -4.44 5.44 -2.87
N ASN A 63 -3.38 5.07 -2.15
CA ASN A 63 -3.47 4.03 -1.15
C ASN A 63 -4.29 4.56 0.04
N ASN A 64 -5.51 4.06 0.16
CA ASN A 64 -6.45 4.52 1.17
C ASN A 64 -6.37 3.74 2.49
N GLY A 65 -5.47 2.76 2.60
CA GLY A 65 -5.23 1.92 3.77
C GLY A 65 -5.20 0.42 3.44
N PRO A 66 -4.86 -0.40 4.43
CA PRO A 66 -4.51 -0.06 5.82
C PRO A 66 -3.15 0.65 5.94
N GLY A 67 -2.87 1.25 7.11
CA GLY A 67 -1.58 1.90 7.39
C GLY A 67 -1.65 2.97 8.47
N SER A 68 -0.75 3.95 8.39
CA SER A 68 -0.69 5.11 9.28
C SER A 68 -1.95 5.94 9.21
N PHE A 69 -2.67 6.10 10.32
CA PHE A 69 -3.88 6.92 10.40
C PHE A 69 -3.68 8.35 9.87
N THR A 70 -2.58 8.98 10.25
CA THR A 70 -2.25 10.33 9.80
C THR A 70 -1.86 10.34 8.33
N GLY A 71 -0.98 9.40 7.93
CA GLY A 71 -0.50 9.32 6.56
C GLY A 71 -1.63 9.11 5.56
N ILE A 72 -2.48 8.11 5.76
CA ILE A 72 -3.62 7.82 4.88
C ILE A 72 -4.53 9.05 4.72
N ARG A 73 -4.82 9.76 5.82
CA ARG A 73 -5.66 10.98 5.76
C ARG A 73 -5.02 12.08 4.93
N ILE A 74 -3.70 12.24 5.00
CA ILE A 74 -2.96 13.22 4.21
C ILE A 74 -3.08 12.87 2.72
N GLY A 75 -2.78 11.63 2.32
CA GLY A 75 -2.91 11.19 0.92
C GLY A 75 -4.31 11.36 0.36
N VAL A 76 -5.32 10.92 1.11
CA VAL A 76 -6.73 11.08 0.74
C VAL A 76 -7.11 12.56 0.62
N ALA A 77 -6.68 13.42 1.55
CA ALA A 77 -6.98 14.86 1.50
C ALA A 77 -6.32 15.54 0.29
N VAL A 78 -5.08 15.16 -0.04
CA VAL A 78 -4.36 15.66 -1.22
C VAL A 78 -5.10 15.27 -2.50
N VAL A 79 -5.47 14.00 -2.66
CA VAL A 79 -6.22 13.54 -3.85
C VAL A 79 -7.56 14.28 -3.98
N LYS A 80 -8.30 14.44 -2.87
CA LYS A 80 -9.54 15.23 -2.87
C LYS A 80 -9.31 16.67 -3.31
N GLY A 81 -8.27 17.32 -2.79
CA GLY A 81 -7.92 18.70 -3.16
C GLY A 81 -7.56 18.85 -4.64
N LEU A 82 -6.72 17.96 -5.16
CA LEU A 82 -6.32 17.96 -6.57
C LEU A 82 -7.49 17.66 -7.53
N ALA A 83 -8.39 16.78 -7.11
CA ALA A 83 -9.54 16.40 -7.93
C ALA A 83 -10.65 17.47 -7.95
N PHE A 84 -10.72 18.34 -6.93
CA PHE A 84 -11.88 19.19 -6.65
C PHE A 84 -12.21 20.14 -7.78
N GLU A 85 -11.21 20.86 -8.31
CA GLU A 85 -11.47 21.90 -9.33
C GLU A 85 -11.86 21.32 -10.69
N LYS A 86 -11.29 20.16 -11.06
CA LYS A 86 -11.37 19.59 -12.41
C LYS A 86 -12.20 18.32 -12.49
N ASN A 87 -12.76 17.88 -11.37
CA ASN A 87 -13.48 16.61 -11.25
C ASN A 87 -12.67 15.42 -11.80
N ILE A 88 -11.35 15.38 -11.52
CA ILE A 88 -10.49 14.30 -11.99
C ILE A 88 -10.98 12.98 -11.35
N PRO A 89 -11.18 11.91 -12.14
CA PRO A 89 -11.54 10.58 -11.61
C PRO A 89 -10.51 10.10 -10.60
N CYS A 90 -10.99 9.49 -9.51
CA CYS A 90 -10.15 9.01 -8.43
C CYS A 90 -10.33 7.51 -8.20
N TYR A 91 -9.25 6.84 -7.76
CA TYR A 91 -9.23 5.41 -7.46
C TYR A 91 -8.66 5.18 -6.07
N GLU A 92 -9.36 4.35 -5.30
CA GLU A 92 -8.85 3.80 -4.05
C GLU A 92 -8.14 2.48 -4.32
N VAL A 93 -6.96 2.33 -3.77
CA VAL A 93 -6.18 1.10 -3.84
C VAL A 93 -5.84 0.67 -2.42
N SER A 94 -5.96 -0.62 -2.12
CA SER A 94 -5.48 -1.14 -0.85
C SER A 94 -3.95 -1.02 -0.79
N THR A 95 -3.43 -0.55 0.34
CA THR A 95 -1.98 -0.53 0.56
C THR A 95 -1.36 -1.92 0.42
N LEU A 96 -2.09 -2.96 0.86
CA LEU A 96 -1.62 -4.34 0.75
C LEU A 96 -1.61 -4.84 -0.71
N ASP A 97 -2.52 -4.36 -1.56
CA ASP A 97 -2.48 -4.63 -3.01
C ASP A 97 -1.23 -4.01 -3.64
N SER A 98 -0.92 -2.75 -3.28
CA SER A 98 0.27 -2.04 -3.76
C SER A 98 1.57 -2.73 -3.34
N ILE A 99 1.64 -3.24 -2.09
CA ILE A 99 2.77 -4.02 -1.60
C ILE A 99 2.91 -5.33 -2.38
N ALA A 100 1.82 -6.10 -2.51
CA ALA A 100 1.84 -7.39 -3.22
C ALA A 100 2.24 -7.26 -4.69
N TYR A 101 1.93 -6.14 -5.33
CA TYR A 101 2.28 -5.87 -6.71
C TYR A 101 3.79 -5.85 -6.96
N ASN A 102 4.63 -5.59 -5.94
CA ASN A 102 6.09 -5.71 -6.06
C ASN A 102 6.55 -7.14 -6.36
N CYS A 103 5.73 -8.14 -6.05
CA CYS A 103 6.03 -9.56 -6.29
C CYS A 103 5.32 -10.12 -7.54
N LYS A 104 4.76 -9.30 -8.43
CA LYS A 104 4.00 -9.75 -9.61
C LYS A 104 4.75 -10.72 -10.52
N ASP A 105 6.08 -10.62 -10.56
CA ASP A 105 6.96 -11.45 -11.39
C ASP A 105 7.47 -12.71 -10.67
N LYS A 106 7.00 -12.96 -9.43
CA LYS A 106 7.30 -14.16 -8.65
C LYS A 106 6.26 -15.25 -8.95
N SER A 107 6.49 -16.45 -8.44
CA SER A 107 5.52 -17.55 -8.47
C SER A 107 5.39 -18.11 -7.05
N GLY A 108 4.19 -18.17 -6.50
CA GLY A 108 3.96 -18.64 -5.14
C GLY A 108 2.95 -17.82 -4.37
N LEU A 109 2.99 -17.96 -3.04
CA LEU A 109 2.13 -17.21 -2.11
C LEU A 109 2.81 -15.90 -1.73
N VAL A 110 2.16 -14.77 -2.00
CA VAL A 110 2.58 -13.45 -1.50
C VAL A 110 1.77 -13.09 -0.27
N VAL A 111 2.47 -12.86 0.83
CA VAL A 111 1.94 -12.49 2.14
C VAL A 111 2.30 -11.04 2.40
N ALA A 112 1.42 -10.13 1.98
CA ALA A 112 1.60 -8.71 2.21
C ALA A 112 1.34 -8.38 3.68
N VAL A 113 2.27 -7.69 4.35
CA VAL A 113 2.20 -7.37 5.78
C VAL A 113 2.61 -5.94 6.08
N MET A 114 1.86 -5.28 6.96
CA MET A 114 2.24 -3.98 7.54
C MET A 114 2.20 -4.06 9.06
N ASP A 115 3.08 -3.35 9.76
CA ASP A 115 3.07 -3.36 11.23
C ASP A 115 1.78 -2.75 11.79
N ALA A 116 0.98 -3.58 12.48
CA ALA A 116 -0.24 -3.17 13.18
C ALA A 116 -0.05 -3.07 14.70
N ARG A 117 1.23 -3.07 15.17
CA ARG A 117 1.68 -3.06 16.58
C ARG A 117 1.26 -4.31 17.37
N ARG A 118 1.86 -4.52 18.56
CA ARG A 118 1.48 -5.56 19.55
C ARG A 118 1.39 -6.99 18.95
N ASN A 119 2.44 -7.43 18.25
CA ASN A 119 2.50 -8.75 17.60
C ASN A 119 1.35 -9.01 16.62
N GLN A 120 0.81 -7.95 16.03
CA GLN A 120 -0.17 -8.02 14.96
C GLN A 120 0.38 -7.34 13.71
N VAL A 121 -0.11 -7.80 12.58
CA VAL A 121 0.10 -7.17 11.28
C VAL A 121 -1.25 -6.90 10.60
N TYR A 122 -1.31 -5.87 9.77
CA TYR A 122 -2.27 -5.85 8.68
C TYR A 122 -1.76 -6.79 7.61
N ASN A 123 -2.64 -7.62 7.09
CA ASN A 123 -2.27 -8.69 6.17
C ASN A 123 -3.34 -8.88 5.10
N ALA A 124 -2.88 -9.22 3.91
CA ALA A 124 -3.64 -9.87 2.86
C ALA A 124 -2.75 -10.89 2.14
N ASN A 125 -3.31 -11.99 1.67
CA ASN A 125 -2.56 -13.01 0.95
C ASN A 125 -3.00 -13.07 -0.50
N TYR A 126 -2.02 -13.29 -1.38
CA TYR A 126 -2.23 -13.33 -2.83
C TYR A 126 -1.56 -14.55 -3.41
N GLN A 127 -2.20 -15.16 -4.38
CA GLN A 127 -1.58 -16.13 -5.27
C GLN A 127 -1.14 -15.42 -6.54
N ILE A 128 0.13 -15.59 -6.94
CA ILE A 128 0.58 -15.07 -8.22
C ILE A 128 0.28 -16.12 -9.29
N ILE A 129 -0.55 -15.73 -10.26
CA ILE A 129 -0.95 -16.54 -11.41
C ILE A 129 -0.77 -15.70 -12.67
N ASP A 130 0.06 -16.15 -13.62
CA ASP A 130 0.30 -15.46 -14.90
C ASP A 130 0.65 -13.97 -14.76
N GLY A 131 1.49 -13.63 -13.78
CA GLY A 131 1.93 -12.25 -13.51
C GLY A 131 0.86 -11.36 -12.86
N LYS A 132 -0.22 -11.95 -12.34
CA LYS A 132 -1.28 -11.23 -11.61
C LYS A 132 -1.35 -11.71 -10.18
N ALA A 133 -1.45 -10.76 -9.27
CA ALA A 133 -1.69 -11.03 -7.85
C ALA A 133 -3.20 -11.21 -7.61
N GLU A 134 -3.66 -12.45 -7.51
CA GLU A 134 -5.03 -12.78 -7.14
C GLU A 134 -5.15 -12.81 -5.62
N LYS A 135 -5.98 -11.94 -5.05
CA LYS A 135 -6.20 -11.86 -3.60
C LYS A 135 -6.98 -13.06 -3.11
N ILE A 136 -6.34 -13.93 -2.31
CA ILE A 136 -6.96 -15.13 -1.72
C ILE A 136 -7.38 -14.93 -0.26
N LYS A 137 -6.84 -13.95 0.44
CA LYS A 137 -7.29 -13.48 1.76
C LYS A 137 -7.44 -11.97 1.74
N ASN A 138 -8.62 -11.50 2.15
CA ASN A 138 -8.92 -10.08 2.22
C ASN A 138 -8.12 -9.36 3.31
N ASP A 139 -8.02 -8.04 3.17
CA ASP A 139 -7.36 -7.15 4.12
C ASP A 139 -7.92 -7.35 5.53
N ARG A 140 -7.03 -7.62 6.47
CA ARG A 140 -7.38 -7.93 7.87
C ARG A 140 -6.28 -7.52 8.82
N SER A 141 -6.60 -7.54 10.11
CA SER A 141 -5.59 -7.53 11.17
C SER A 141 -5.51 -8.91 11.79
N ILE A 142 -4.30 -9.49 11.87
CA ILE A 142 -4.06 -10.84 12.36
C ILE A 142 -2.87 -10.85 13.32
N LEU A 143 -2.86 -11.79 14.31
CA LEU A 143 -1.68 -12.05 15.11
C LEU A 143 -0.61 -12.74 14.24
N ILE A 144 0.66 -12.40 14.45
CA ILE A 144 1.76 -13.00 13.69
C ILE A 144 1.80 -14.52 13.88
N LYS A 145 1.48 -15.01 15.09
CA LYS A 145 1.39 -16.45 15.35
C LYS A 145 0.31 -17.13 14.49
N ASP A 146 -0.87 -16.50 14.38
CA ASP A 146 -1.98 -17.10 13.62
C ASP A 146 -1.69 -17.02 12.11
N LEU A 147 -1.00 -15.96 11.66
CA LEU A 147 -0.52 -15.84 10.29
C LEU A 147 0.42 -17.00 9.94
N TYR A 148 1.38 -17.35 10.85
CA TYR A 148 2.27 -18.49 10.64
C TYR A 148 1.50 -19.79 10.42
N LEU A 149 0.50 -20.08 11.26
CA LEU A 149 -0.30 -21.31 11.14
C LEU A 149 -1.02 -21.42 9.78
N GLU A 150 -1.40 -20.28 9.19
CA GLU A 150 -2.05 -20.28 7.88
C GLU A 150 -1.09 -20.47 6.71
N ILE A 151 0.14 -19.90 6.81
CA ILE A 151 1.08 -19.91 5.68
C ILE A 151 2.07 -21.06 5.72
N SER A 152 2.27 -21.68 6.90
CA SER A 152 3.22 -22.79 7.09
C SER A 152 2.81 -24.11 6.40
N GLU A 153 1.53 -24.24 6.06
CA GLU A 153 1.00 -25.42 5.35
C GLU A 153 1.05 -25.24 3.81
N TYR A 154 1.50 -24.07 3.33
CA TYR A 154 1.56 -23.83 1.89
C TYR A 154 2.72 -24.59 1.26
N ASP A 155 2.39 -25.43 0.26
CA ASP A 155 3.37 -26.20 -0.50
C ASP A 155 3.88 -25.35 -1.70
N GLY A 156 4.97 -24.61 -1.49
CA GLY A 156 5.58 -23.73 -2.48
C GLY A 156 6.26 -22.52 -1.81
N ASP A 157 6.78 -21.62 -2.63
CA ASP A 157 7.48 -20.43 -2.17
C ASP A 157 6.50 -19.42 -1.53
N VAL A 158 6.87 -18.90 -0.37
CA VAL A 158 6.10 -17.90 0.38
C VAL A 158 6.93 -16.61 0.50
N PHE A 159 6.44 -15.53 -0.09
CA PHE A 159 7.08 -14.22 -0.05
C PHE A 159 6.38 -13.34 0.99
N VAL A 160 7.02 -13.15 2.13
CA VAL A 160 6.55 -12.21 3.16
C VAL A 160 7.09 -10.84 2.85
N ILE A 161 6.23 -9.86 2.55
CA ILE A 161 6.62 -8.57 1.98
C ILE A 161 5.86 -7.40 2.62
N GLY A 162 6.50 -6.24 2.71
CA GLY A 162 5.96 -5.00 3.27
C GLY A 162 6.70 -4.54 4.51
N ASP A 163 6.36 -3.36 5.05
CA ASP A 163 7.05 -2.75 6.19
C ASP A 163 6.87 -3.52 7.52
N GLY A 164 5.98 -4.49 7.56
CA GLY A 164 5.85 -5.46 8.66
C GLY A 164 6.76 -6.68 8.55
N GLN A 165 7.50 -6.85 7.45
CA GLN A 165 8.31 -8.04 7.15
C GLN A 165 9.32 -8.35 8.24
N ASP A 166 10.14 -7.37 8.64
CA ASP A 166 11.21 -7.58 9.62
C ASP A 166 10.64 -8.06 10.95
N LYS A 167 9.55 -7.46 11.39
CA LYS A 167 8.85 -7.85 12.60
C LYS A 167 8.30 -9.28 12.54
N VAL A 168 7.77 -9.69 11.39
CA VAL A 168 7.29 -11.07 11.17
C VAL A 168 8.46 -12.04 11.20
N LYS A 169 9.57 -11.71 10.51
CA LYS A 169 10.78 -12.52 10.48
C LYS A 169 11.37 -12.70 11.88
N GLU A 170 11.60 -11.61 12.62
CA GLU A 170 12.10 -11.64 13.99
C GLU A 170 11.20 -12.53 14.89
N PHE A 171 9.88 -12.35 14.80
CA PHE A 171 8.94 -13.18 15.59
C PHE A 171 9.04 -14.66 15.24
N PHE A 172 9.18 -15.01 13.96
CA PHE A 172 9.32 -16.41 13.55
C PHE A 172 10.65 -17.01 14.03
N GLU A 173 11.75 -16.27 13.92
CA GLU A 173 13.08 -16.69 14.40
C GLU A 173 13.07 -16.92 15.93
N GLU A 174 12.56 -15.97 16.72
CA GLU A 174 12.48 -16.06 18.19
C GLU A 174 11.62 -17.23 18.70
N ASN A 175 10.64 -17.66 17.91
CA ASN A 175 9.71 -18.72 18.29
C ASN A 175 9.98 -20.07 17.59
N ASN A 176 11.12 -20.22 16.87
CA ASN A 176 11.46 -21.41 16.08
C ASN A 176 10.39 -21.78 15.03
N MET A 177 9.85 -20.77 14.37
CA MET A 177 8.81 -20.86 13.34
C MET A 177 9.36 -20.57 11.92
N THR A 178 10.64 -20.86 11.67
CA THR A 178 11.28 -20.64 10.38
C THR A 178 11.01 -21.82 9.43
N GLN A 179 10.91 -21.53 8.13
CA GLN A 179 10.82 -22.53 7.07
C GLN A 179 11.72 -22.13 5.89
N ASP A 180 12.27 -23.12 5.19
CA ASP A 180 13.22 -22.92 4.07
C ASP A 180 12.56 -22.27 2.84
N ASN A 181 11.24 -22.40 2.70
CA ASN A 181 10.46 -21.82 1.61
C ASN A 181 9.93 -20.41 1.91
N PHE A 182 10.31 -19.78 3.03
CA PHE A 182 9.94 -18.41 3.37
C PHE A 182 11.02 -17.44 2.87
N TYR A 183 10.61 -16.56 1.96
CA TYR A 183 11.45 -15.53 1.36
C TYR A 183 11.06 -14.16 1.88
N TYR A 184 12.08 -13.36 2.13
CA TYR A 184 11.97 -11.99 2.62
C TYR A 184 12.66 -11.07 1.61
N PRO A 185 11.89 -10.44 0.70
CA PRO A 185 12.45 -9.54 -0.31
C PRO A 185 13.27 -8.39 0.29
N ASP A 186 14.17 -7.82 -0.52
CA ASP A 186 15.02 -6.72 -0.11
C ASP A 186 14.23 -5.45 0.21
N TYR A 187 14.86 -4.50 0.91
CA TYR A 187 14.25 -3.25 1.38
C TYR A 187 13.45 -2.52 0.27
N TYR A 188 14.04 -2.38 -0.92
CA TYR A 188 13.39 -1.67 -2.04
C TYR A 188 12.09 -2.34 -2.50
N ASP A 189 12.04 -3.66 -2.45
CA ASP A 189 10.87 -4.44 -2.85
C ASP A 189 9.77 -4.42 -1.78
N ASN A 190 10.12 -4.05 -0.54
CA ASN A 190 9.15 -3.97 0.57
C ASN A 190 8.37 -2.66 0.62
N LEU A 191 8.74 -1.66 -0.19
CA LEU A 191 8.18 -0.32 -0.08
C LEU A 191 6.81 -0.21 -0.74
N GLN A 192 5.97 0.61 -0.15
CA GLN A 192 4.73 1.07 -0.74
C GLN A 192 5.07 2.07 -1.85
N LYS A 193 4.72 1.74 -3.09
CA LYS A 193 5.09 2.52 -4.27
C LYS A 193 3.88 3.20 -4.90
N GLY A 194 3.95 4.51 -5.09
CA GLY A 194 2.93 5.28 -5.79
C GLY A 194 2.71 4.79 -7.22
N ILE A 195 3.77 4.32 -7.89
CA ILE A 195 3.63 3.74 -9.22
C ILE A 195 2.78 2.46 -9.22
N ASN A 196 2.90 1.59 -8.21
CA ASN A 196 2.05 0.41 -8.10
C ASN A 196 0.58 0.80 -7.91
N THR A 197 0.34 1.85 -7.11
CA THR A 197 -1.01 2.42 -6.92
C THR A 197 -1.60 2.87 -8.24
N ALA A 198 -0.83 3.56 -9.10
CA ALA A 198 -1.28 3.99 -10.42
C ALA A 198 -1.58 2.81 -11.35
N LEU A 199 -0.67 1.82 -11.43
CA LEU A 199 -0.82 0.64 -12.30
C LEU A 199 -2.00 -0.25 -11.88
N ILE A 200 -2.23 -0.44 -10.57
CA ILE A 200 -3.39 -1.17 -10.06
C ILE A 200 -4.69 -0.43 -10.39
N ALA A 201 -4.72 0.89 -10.22
CA ALA A 201 -5.87 1.71 -10.61
C ALA A 201 -6.17 1.57 -12.10
N TYR A 202 -5.15 1.60 -12.96
CA TYR A 202 -5.32 1.37 -14.40
C TYR A 202 -5.94 0.01 -14.70
N SER A 203 -5.50 -1.05 -14.04
CA SER A 203 -6.08 -2.39 -14.20
C SER A 203 -7.53 -2.51 -13.71
N SER A 204 -7.99 -1.56 -12.90
CA SER A 204 -9.28 -1.58 -12.19
C SER A 204 -10.19 -0.40 -12.57
N LEU A 205 -10.14 0.09 -13.81
CA LEU A 205 -10.83 1.29 -14.28
C LEU A 205 -12.37 1.33 -14.05
N LYS A 206 -12.97 0.18 -13.75
CA LYS A 206 -14.40 0.08 -13.41
C LYS A 206 -14.76 0.71 -12.06
N ASN A 207 -13.78 0.89 -11.18
CA ASN A 207 -13.97 1.33 -9.79
C ASN A 207 -13.69 2.82 -9.60
N LYS A 208 -13.87 3.63 -10.64
CA LYS A 208 -13.66 5.09 -10.55
C LYS A 208 -14.65 5.73 -9.56
N LYS A 209 -14.16 6.72 -8.84
CA LYS A 209 -14.92 7.53 -7.89
C LYS A 209 -14.72 9.02 -8.17
N CYS A 210 -15.63 9.86 -7.69
CA CYS A 210 -15.34 11.29 -7.55
C CYS A 210 -14.42 11.52 -6.36
N GLY A 211 -13.64 12.62 -6.36
CA GLY A 211 -12.72 12.91 -5.27
C GLY A 211 -13.39 12.93 -3.89
N GLU A 212 -14.63 13.42 -3.79
CA GLU A 212 -15.41 13.46 -2.54
C GLU A 212 -15.71 12.06 -1.94
N GLU A 213 -15.80 11.04 -2.78
CA GLU A 213 -16.15 9.66 -2.39
C GLU A 213 -14.94 8.87 -1.86
N ILE A 214 -13.71 9.37 -2.06
CA ILE A 214 -12.49 8.72 -1.56
C ILE A 214 -12.45 8.82 -0.04
N LEU A 215 -12.33 7.66 0.63
CA LEU A 215 -12.34 7.57 2.09
C LEU A 215 -11.19 6.71 2.61
N PRO A 216 -10.61 7.08 3.77
CA PRO A 216 -9.65 6.22 4.45
C PRO A 216 -10.28 4.89 4.87
N LEU A 217 -9.56 3.79 4.64
CA LEU A 217 -9.93 2.45 5.11
C LEU A 217 -9.21 2.14 6.41
N TYR A 218 -9.97 1.93 7.48
CA TYR A 218 -9.43 1.57 8.78
C TYR A 218 -9.83 0.15 9.18
N LEU A 219 -8.85 -0.74 9.25
CA LEU A 219 -9.06 -2.13 9.74
C LEU A 219 -9.07 -2.23 11.27
N LYS A 220 -8.60 -1.19 11.96
CA LYS A 220 -8.62 -1.07 13.43
C LYS A 220 -9.13 0.29 13.83
N LEU A 221 -9.70 0.36 15.04
CA LEU A 221 -9.99 1.65 15.68
C LEU A 221 -8.68 2.40 15.96
N SER A 222 -8.70 3.71 15.87
CA SER A 222 -7.58 4.54 16.30
C SER A 222 -7.20 4.28 17.77
N GLN A 223 -5.97 4.58 18.15
CA GLN A 223 -5.54 4.41 19.54
C GLN A 223 -6.42 5.20 20.51
N ALA A 224 -6.81 6.41 20.13
CA ALA A 224 -7.71 7.26 20.93
C ALA A 224 -9.09 6.61 21.12
N GLU A 225 -9.67 6.02 20.08
CA GLU A 225 -10.95 5.32 20.17
C GLU A 225 -10.85 4.04 21.00
N GLN A 226 -9.74 3.29 20.90
CA GLN A 226 -9.48 2.12 21.72
C GLN A 226 -9.37 2.50 23.23
N GLU A 227 -8.67 3.58 23.56
CA GLU A 227 -8.54 4.09 24.92
C GLU A 227 -9.88 4.60 25.46
N LEU A 228 -10.67 5.27 24.61
CA LEU A 228 -12.00 5.74 24.99
C LEU A 228 -12.95 4.58 25.30
N ARG A 229 -12.90 3.51 24.52
CA ARG A 229 -13.68 2.28 24.79
C ARG A 229 -13.28 1.63 26.10
N LYS A 230 -11.97 1.56 26.41
CA LYS A 230 -11.47 0.99 27.67
C LYS A 230 -11.86 1.79 28.90
N LYS A 231 -12.09 3.12 28.75
CA LYS A 231 -12.52 3.98 29.86
C LYS A 231 -14.03 3.97 30.08
N ARG A 232 -14.81 3.45 29.11
CA ARG A 232 -16.27 3.40 29.17
C ARG A 232 -16.87 2.03 29.52
N GLY A 233 -16.05 0.97 29.56
CA GLY A 233 -16.42 -0.36 30.03
C GLY A 233 -15.70 -0.67 31.34
#